data_033f4957e0d980eca3a559be9b05fdf3
#
_entry.id   033f4957e0d980eca3a559be9b05fdf3
#
_cell.length_a   1.000
_cell.length_b   1.000
_cell.length_c   1.000
_cell.angle_alpha   90.00
_cell.angle_beta   90.00
_cell.angle_gamma   90.00
#
_symmetry.space_group_name_H-M   'P 1'
#
loop_
_entity.id
_entity.type
_entity.pdbx_description
1 polymer ?
#
loop_
_entity_poly.entity_id
_entity_poly.type
_entity_poly.pdbx_seq_one_letter_code
_entity_poly.pdbx_strand_id
1 'polypeptide(L)'
;MKSAKAIKIITWLSVGILAFSAIAWLGLGRISGAISRVNVFDNLKNRPEKASSAVNYLVVGSDTREGLTAAELKLLRVGSVKSAAGARSDTMMLVHISKSRDNAVIISLPRDSLVTIPAHTSQDGKSQVAEMQGKLNSAFAWGGAPLLIQTLEAKMNLRIDHYVEVNFAGFKNVVDALGGIQVCTKKDINDPKSHLVLSAGIHTLDGIESLKYVRTRDFDGMGDLGRMQRQQQFVSAIFRKATSSGTLLNPFKVKNLISAT
;
A
#
# COMPACT_ATOMS: atom_id res chain seq x y z
N MET A 1 -4.30 29.20 53.12
CA MET A 1 -3.31 28.16 52.71
C MET A 1 -3.85 27.11 51.69
N LYS A 2 -5.11 26.69 51.70
CA LYS A 2 -5.67 25.70 50.76
C LYS A 2 -5.75 26.21 49.30
N SER A 3 -6.01 27.50 49.04
CA SER A 3 -6.15 28.09 47.72
C SER A 3 -4.82 28.15 46.92
N ALA A 4 -3.71 28.46 47.60
CA ALA A 4 -2.39 28.56 46.96
C ALA A 4 -1.86 27.18 46.47
N LYS A 5 -2.20 26.10 47.20
CA LYS A 5 -1.89 24.73 46.74
C LYS A 5 -2.70 24.31 45.50
N ALA A 6 -4.00 24.67 45.50
CA ALA A 6 -4.86 24.41 44.35
C ALA A 6 -4.40 25.15 43.10
N ILE A 7 -4.03 26.44 43.23
CA ILE A 7 -3.51 27.23 42.08
C ILE A 7 -2.22 26.60 41.54
N LYS A 8 -1.27 26.17 42.41
CA LYS A 8 -0.04 25.50 41.96
C LYS A 8 -0.35 24.19 41.18
N ILE A 9 -1.26 23.38 41.66
CA ILE A 9 -1.66 22.12 41.00
C ILE A 9 -2.26 22.42 39.62
N ILE A 10 -3.16 23.39 39.51
CA ILE A 10 -3.77 23.79 38.24
C ILE A 10 -2.72 24.31 37.26
N THR A 11 -1.76 25.13 37.74
CA THR A 11 -0.67 25.63 36.89
C THR A 11 0.19 24.50 36.37
N TRP A 12 0.59 23.55 37.20
CA TRP A 12 1.39 22.40 36.77
C TRP A 12 0.62 21.48 35.81
N LEU A 13 -0.69 21.28 36.00
CA LEU A 13 -1.56 20.56 35.08
C LEU A 13 -1.65 21.27 33.73
N SER A 14 -1.84 22.57 33.70
CA SER A 14 -1.89 23.37 32.45
C SER A 14 -0.56 23.33 31.70
N VAL A 15 0.57 23.47 32.41
CA VAL A 15 1.91 23.32 31.81
C VAL A 15 2.10 21.91 31.25
N GLY A 16 1.67 20.88 31.96
CA GLY A 16 1.72 19.49 31.49
C GLY A 16 0.90 19.26 30.22
N ILE A 17 -0.32 19.80 30.14
CA ILE A 17 -1.19 19.71 28.95
C ILE A 17 -0.56 20.45 27.78
N LEU A 18 -0.03 21.66 27.98
CA LEU A 18 0.64 22.42 26.92
C LEU A 18 1.89 21.74 26.41
N ALA A 19 2.73 21.19 27.30
CA ALA A 19 3.91 20.43 26.93
C ALA A 19 3.55 19.15 26.15
N PHE A 20 2.54 18.41 26.60
CA PHE A 20 2.03 17.24 25.90
C PHE A 20 1.45 17.61 24.51
N SER A 21 0.68 18.69 24.40
CA SER A 21 0.15 19.18 23.12
C SER A 21 1.26 19.61 22.17
N ALA A 22 2.29 20.29 22.66
CA ALA A 22 3.46 20.67 21.87
C ALA A 22 4.25 19.45 21.37
N ILE A 23 4.47 18.46 22.23
CA ILE A 23 5.14 17.20 21.85
C ILE A 23 4.29 16.42 20.84
N ALA A 24 2.97 16.36 21.03
CA ALA A 24 2.06 15.72 20.09
C ALA A 24 2.07 16.43 18.73
N TRP A 25 2.07 17.76 18.73
CA TRP A 25 2.13 18.57 17.49
C TRP A 25 3.44 18.43 16.74
N LEU A 26 4.57 18.44 17.44
CA LEU A 26 5.90 18.16 16.87
C LEU A 26 6.01 16.71 16.35
N GLY A 27 5.39 15.76 17.04
CA GLY A 27 5.28 14.38 16.61
C GLY A 27 4.50 14.26 15.29
N LEU A 28 3.31 14.87 15.21
CA LEU A 28 2.47 14.91 14.01
C LEU A 28 3.17 15.56 12.81
N GLY A 29 3.92 16.64 13.03
CA GLY A 29 4.70 17.30 11.97
C GLY A 29 5.81 16.42 11.39
N ARG A 30 6.49 15.62 12.21
CA ARG A 30 7.49 14.65 11.74
C ARG A 30 6.88 13.46 11.00
N ILE A 31 5.67 13.07 11.40
CA ILE A 31 4.89 12.00 10.77
C ILE A 31 4.49 12.38 9.34
N SER A 32 3.99 13.60 9.13
CA SER A 32 3.59 14.09 7.81
C SER A 32 4.75 14.27 6.82
N GLY A 33 5.99 14.39 7.29
CA GLY A 33 7.20 14.48 6.47
C GLY A 33 7.81 13.14 6.06
N ALA A 34 7.39 12.05 6.70
CA ALA A 34 7.90 10.71 6.38
C ALA A 34 7.19 10.04 5.18
N ILE A 35 5.99 10.52 4.84
CA ILE A 35 5.21 9.99 3.71
C ILE A 35 5.57 10.79 2.45
N SER A 36 6.16 10.13 1.44
CA SER A 36 6.39 10.73 0.13
C SER A 36 5.05 10.98 -0.56
N ARG A 37 4.71 12.26 -0.80
CA ARG A 37 3.47 12.63 -1.46
C ARG A 37 3.70 12.82 -2.94
N VAL A 38 3.01 12.03 -3.76
CA VAL A 38 3.02 12.15 -5.21
C VAL A 38 1.70 12.78 -5.66
N ASN A 39 1.79 13.86 -6.40
CA ASN A 39 0.61 14.54 -6.92
C ASN A 39 0.17 13.88 -8.24
N VAL A 40 -0.75 12.93 -8.15
CA VAL A 40 -1.21 12.12 -9.29
C VAL A 40 -2.53 12.60 -9.91
N PHE A 41 -3.19 13.57 -9.27
CA PHE A 41 -4.54 13.98 -9.65
C PHE A 41 -4.64 15.33 -10.39
N ASP A 42 -3.63 16.20 -10.32
CA ASP A 42 -3.70 17.61 -10.77
C ASP A 42 -4.02 17.78 -12.26
N ASN A 43 -3.55 16.85 -13.09
CA ASN A 43 -3.72 16.93 -14.54
C ASN A 43 -4.86 16.06 -15.07
N LEU A 44 -5.64 15.39 -14.16
CA LEU A 44 -6.75 14.54 -14.59
C LEU A 44 -7.99 15.36 -14.92
N LYS A 45 -8.44 15.26 -16.16
CA LYS A 45 -9.66 15.92 -16.67
C LYS A 45 -10.81 14.94 -16.70
N ASN A 46 -12.05 15.47 -16.69
CA ASN A 46 -13.29 14.69 -16.89
C ASN A 46 -13.43 13.50 -15.92
N ARG A 47 -13.03 13.68 -14.67
CA ARG A 47 -13.17 12.66 -13.64
C ARG A 47 -14.64 12.45 -13.26
N PRO A 48 -15.07 11.21 -12.96
CA PRO A 48 -16.44 10.96 -12.48
C PRO A 48 -16.77 11.80 -11.25
N GLU A 49 -18.02 12.18 -11.11
CA GLU A 49 -18.50 12.84 -9.92
C GLU A 49 -18.44 11.88 -8.71
N LYS A 50 -18.26 12.45 -7.52
CA LYS A 50 -18.25 11.67 -6.30
C LYS A 50 -19.70 11.34 -5.89
N ALA A 51 -20.11 10.11 -6.13
CA ALA A 51 -21.50 9.67 -5.89
C ALA A 51 -21.90 9.64 -4.39
N SER A 52 -20.93 9.57 -3.47
CA SER A 52 -21.20 9.50 -2.02
C SER A 52 -19.98 9.96 -1.20
N SER A 53 -20.11 9.99 0.14
CA SER A 53 -18.99 10.21 1.06
C SER A 53 -18.15 8.95 1.34
N ALA A 54 -18.41 7.84 0.64
CA ALA A 54 -17.51 6.69 0.59
C ALA A 54 -16.16 7.09 -0.02
N VAL A 55 -15.11 6.34 0.29
CA VAL A 55 -13.74 6.68 -0.14
C VAL A 55 -13.12 5.49 -0.87
N ASN A 56 -12.55 5.77 -2.04
CA ASN A 56 -11.92 4.78 -2.89
C ASN A 56 -10.41 5.01 -2.93
N TYR A 57 -9.66 4.02 -2.50
CA TYR A 57 -8.21 3.99 -2.58
C TYR A 57 -7.79 3.06 -3.71
N LEU A 58 -6.97 3.55 -4.63
CA LEU A 58 -6.25 2.69 -5.57
C LEU A 58 -4.89 2.35 -4.95
N VAL A 59 -4.70 1.08 -4.63
CA VAL A 59 -3.45 0.55 -4.08
C VAL A 59 -2.70 -0.19 -5.19
N VAL A 60 -1.48 0.23 -5.45
CA VAL A 60 -0.63 -0.30 -6.52
C VAL A 60 0.66 -0.83 -5.91
N GLY A 61 0.94 -2.10 -6.16
CA GLY A 61 2.24 -2.71 -5.85
C GLY A 61 3.18 -2.53 -7.02
N SER A 62 4.23 -1.74 -6.85
CA SER A 62 5.25 -1.56 -7.89
C SER A 62 6.40 -2.52 -7.67
N ASP A 63 7.00 -2.99 -8.76
CA ASP A 63 8.16 -3.90 -8.73
C ASP A 63 9.49 -3.15 -8.60
N THR A 64 9.45 -1.86 -8.26
CA THR A 64 10.65 -1.06 -8.01
C THR A 64 11.40 -1.60 -6.78
N ARG A 65 12.72 -1.69 -6.94
CA ARG A 65 13.63 -2.31 -5.96
C ARG A 65 14.45 -1.30 -5.19
N GLU A 66 14.12 -0.02 -5.36
CA GLU A 66 14.74 1.07 -4.62
C GLU A 66 14.51 0.88 -3.11
N GLY A 67 15.54 1.17 -2.32
CA GLY A 67 15.52 1.01 -0.88
C GLY A 67 15.81 -0.41 -0.37
N LEU A 68 15.98 -1.40 -1.26
CA LEU A 68 16.47 -2.73 -0.87
C LEU A 68 18.01 -2.79 -0.90
N THR A 69 18.59 -3.45 0.09
CA THR A 69 20.02 -3.75 0.14
C THR A 69 20.40 -4.86 -0.84
N ALA A 70 21.69 -4.97 -1.20
CA ALA A 70 22.19 -6.03 -2.06
C ALA A 70 21.91 -7.44 -1.48
N ALA A 71 21.94 -7.59 -0.16
CA ALA A 71 21.61 -8.84 0.52
C ALA A 71 20.13 -9.21 0.37
N GLU A 72 19.22 -8.23 0.54
CA GLU A 72 17.79 -8.43 0.36
C GLU A 72 17.42 -8.74 -1.09
N LEU A 73 18.01 -8.06 -2.06
CA LEU A 73 17.84 -8.37 -3.48
C LEU A 73 18.23 -9.82 -3.79
N LYS A 74 19.33 -10.30 -3.20
CA LYS A 74 19.78 -11.69 -3.33
C LYS A 74 18.81 -12.68 -2.66
N LEU A 75 18.33 -12.39 -1.44
CA LEU A 75 17.35 -13.22 -0.72
C LEU A 75 16.02 -13.34 -1.47
N LEU A 76 15.57 -12.24 -2.08
CA LEU A 76 14.34 -12.19 -2.86
C LEU A 76 14.51 -12.70 -4.30
N ARG A 77 15.75 -12.84 -4.77
CA ARG A 77 16.11 -13.21 -6.15
C ARG A 77 15.37 -12.39 -7.22
N VAL A 78 15.26 -11.09 -6.98
CA VAL A 78 14.53 -10.17 -7.87
C VAL A 78 15.41 -9.49 -8.91
N GLY A 79 16.69 -9.79 -8.96
CA GLY A 79 17.66 -9.13 -9.86
C GLY A 79 18.07 -7.75 -9.33
N SER A 80 18.81 -6.97 -10.14
CA SER A 80 19.33 -5.66 -9.73
C SER A 80 18.29 -4.54 -9.87
N VAL A 81 18.52 -3.40 -9.21
CA VAL A 81 17.71 -2.18 -9.36
C VAL A 81 17.64 -1.73 -10.82
N LYS A 82 18.78 -1.82 -11.56
CA LYS A 82 18.86 -1.44 -12.98
C LYS A 82 18.03 -2.32 -13.91
N SER A 83 17.75 -3.58 -13.54
CA SER A 83 16.97 -4.50 -14.37
C SER A 83 15.45 -4.27 -14.27
N ALA A 84 15.01 -3.40 -13.38
CA ALA A 84 13.61 -2.98 -13.22
C ALA A 84 13.28 -1.72 -14.05
N ALA A 85 13.97 -1.47 -15.14
CA ALA A 85 13.70 -0.33 -16.03
C ALA A 85 12.28 -0.43 -16.62
N GLY A 86 11.42 0.50 -16.21
CA GLY A 86 9.99 0.54 -16.53
C GLY A 86 9.17 0.03 -15.35
N ALA A 87 8.68 0.94 -14.52
CA ALA A 87 7.79 0.61 -13.40
C ALA A 87 6.60 -0.22 -13.91
N ARG A 88 6.53 -1.49 -13.50
CA ARG A 88 5.38 -2.35 -13.77
C ARG A 88 4.63 -2.56 -12.48
N SER A 89 3.32 -2.54 -12.58
CA SER A 89 2.47 -2.92 -11.48
C SER A 89 1.97 -4.34 -11.70
N ASP A 90 2.40 -5.25 -10.84
CA ASP A 90 1.90 -6.62 -10.82
C ASP A 90 0.69 -6.80 -9.90
N THR A 91 0.44 -5.82 -9.05
CA THR A 91 -0.64 -5.84 -8.06
C THR A 91 -1.39 -4.52 -8.10
N MET A 92 -2.66 -4.58 -8.41
CA MET A 92 -3.57 -3.43 -8.38
C MET A 92 -4.82 -3.81 -7.62
N MET A 93 -5.19 -3.02 -6.63
CA MET A 93 -6.37 -3.24 -5.80
C MET A 93 -7.14 -1.95 -5.63
N LEU A 94 -8.45 -2.04 -5.69
CA LEU A 94 -9.37 -0.98 -5.27
C LEU A 94 -9.85 -1.31 -3.86
N VAL A 95 -9.61 -0.41 -2.91
CA VAL A 95 -10.13 -0.50 -1.55
C VAL A 95 -11.24 0.52 -1.40
N HIS A 96 -12.47 0.04 -1.30
CA HIS A 96 -13.66 0.86 -1.08
C HIS A 96 -14.01 0.87 0.41
N ILE A 97 -14.02 2.05 1.01
CA ILE A 97 -14.46 2.25 2.39
C ILE A 97 -15.84 2.87 2.37
N SER A 98 -16.80 2.21 3.04
CA SER A 98 -18.19 2.64 3.12
C SER A 98 -18.33 4.06 3.71
N LYS A 99 -19.47 4.69 3.44
CA LYS A 99 -19.83 6.01 3.99
C LYS A 99 -19.80 6.02 5.53
N SER A 100 -20.27 4.96 6.17
CA SER A 100 -20.28 4.77 7.63
C SER A 100 -18.91 4.44 8.21
N ARG A 101 -17.92 4.11 7.35
CA ARG A 101 -16.55 3.71 7.71
C ARG A 101 -16.44 2.45 8.59
N ASP A 102 -17.49 1.66 8.60
CA ASP A 102 -17.59 0.38 9.31
C ASP A 102 -17.18 -0.82 8.46
N ASN A 103 -17.24 -0.68 7.13
CA ASN A 103 -16.93 -1.72 6.17
C ASN A 103 -15.90 -1.26 5.14
N ALA A 104 -15.00 -2.16 4.78
CA ALA A 104 -14.08 -2.00 3.67
C ALA A 104 -14.14 -3.23 2.75
N VAL A 105 -14.19 -2.99 1.44
CA VAL A 105 -14.16 -4.03 0.42
C VAL A 105 -12.87 -3.89 -0.38
N ILE A 106 -12.14 -4.99 -0.55
CA ILE A 106 -10.91 -5.04 -1.35
C ILE A 106 -11.20 -5.80 -2.63
N ILE A 107 -11.01 -5.14 -3.76
CA ILE A 107 -11.23 -5.69 -5.11
C ILE A 107 -9.89 -5.76 -5.82
N SER A 108 -9.42 -6.95 -6.17
CA SER A 108 -8.23 -7.10 -7.02
C SER A 108 -8.57 -6.79 -8.47
N LEU A 109 -7.72 -5.99 -9.10
CA LEU A 109 -7.83 -5.64 -10.51
C LEU A 109 -6.79 -6.47 -11.29
N PRO A 110 -7.23 -7.44 -12.12
CA PRO A 110 -6.28 -8.27 -12.85
C PRO A 110 -5.44 -7.42 -13.81
N ARG A 111 -4.13 -7.48 -13.68
CA ARG A 111 -3.19 -6.66 -14.45
C ARG A 111 -3.31 -6.84 -15.98
N ASP A 112 -3.72 -8.03 -16.42
CA ASP A 112 -3.88 -8.40 -17.82
C ASP A 112 -5.30 -8.14 -18.35
N SER A 113 -6.19 -7.49 -17.58
CA SER A 113 -7.53 -7.11 -18.03
C SER A 113 -7.45 -6.23 -19.27
N LEU A 114 -8.25 -6.56 -20.29
CA LEU A 114 -8.40 -5.73 -21.48
C LEU A 114 -9.23 -4.49 -21.14
N VAL A 115 -8.67 -3.32 -21.37
CA VAL A 115 -9.30 -2.03 -21.09
C VAL A 115 -9.04 -1.06 -22.24
N THR A 116 -9.89 -0.06 -22.34
CA THR A 116 -9.64 1.11 -23.18
C THR A 116 -8.74 2.07 -22.44
N ILE A 117 -7.52 2.29 -22.93
CA ILE A 117 -6.57 3.25 -22.37
C ILE A 117 -6.78 4.56 -23.09
N PRO A 118 -7.12 5.66 -22.39
CA PRO A 118 -7.39 6.96 -22.98
C PRO A 118 -6.20 7.52 -23.77
N ALA A 119 -6.47 8.45 -24.66
CA ALA A 119 -5.42 9.20 -25.32
C ALA A 119 -4.51 9.89 -24.29
N HIS A 120 -3.20 9.78 -24.49
CA HIS A 120 -2.19 10.27 -23.55
C HIS A 120 -0.94 10.71 -24.28
N THR A 121 -0.08 11.42 -23.58
CA THR A 121 1.26 11.76 -24.06
C THR A 121 2.20 10.58 -23.77
N SER A 122 3.02 10.20 -24.75
CA SER A 122 4.06 9.17 -24.56
C SER A 122 5.01 9.53 -23.42
N GLN A 123 5.66 8.52 -22.82
CA GLN A 123 6.59 8.72 -21.69
C GLN A 123 7.73 9.70 -21.97
N ASP A 124 8.21 9.75 -23.23
CA ASP A 124 9.24 10.71 -23.66
C ASP A 124 8.72 12.13 -23.88
N GLY A 125 7.42 12.36 -23.71
CA GLY A 125 6.75 13.65 -23.86
C GLY A 125 6.63 14.16 -25.31
N LYS A 126 7.04 13.33 -26.32
CA LYS A 126 7.18 13.81 -27.69
C LYS A 126 5.99 13.52 -28.59
N SER A 127 5.20 12.53 -28.26
CA SER A 127 4.12 12.05 -29.11
C SER A 127 2.79 11.98 -28.37
N GLN A 128 1.71 12.27 -29.09
CA GLN A 128 0.36 12.00 -28.62
C GLN A 128 -0.03 10.59 -29.09
N VAL A 129 -0.41 9.75 -28.13
CA VAL A 129 -0.91 8.39 -28.37
C VAL A 129 -2.44 8.45 -28.34
N ALA A 130 -3.08 8.00 -29.41
CA ALA A 130 -4.54 7.92 -29.48
C ALA A 130 -5.09 6.88 -28.49
N GLU A 131 -6.37 6.99 -28.15
CA GLU A 131 -7.08 5.98 -27.39
C GLU A 131 -6.91 4.59 -28.04
N MET A 132 -6.64 3.58 -27.21
CA MET A 132 -6.41 2.22 -27.70
C MET A 132 -6.80 1.15 -26.68
N GLN A 133 -7.05 -0.05 -27.17
CA GLN A 133 -7.25 -1.23 -26.33
C GLN A 133 -5.89 -1.77 -25.86
N GLY A 134 -5.79 -2.10 -24.57
CA GLY A 134 -4.56 -2.64 -24.01
C GLY A 134 -4.78 -3.33 -22.66
N LYS A 135 -3.72 -3.91 -22.13
CA LYS A 135 -3.74 -4.47 -20.79
C LYS A 135 -3.74 -3.36 -19.74
N LEU A 136 -4.44 -3.57 -18.63
CA LEU A 136 -4.51 -2.57 -17.56
C LEU A 136 -3.12 -2.15 -17.03
N ASN A 137 -2.18 -3.08 -16.88
CA ASN A 137 -0.83 -2.76 -16.45
C ASN A 137 -0.04 -1.93 -17.47
N SER A 138 -0.44 -1.94 -18.75
CA SER A 138 0.16 -1.07 -19.76
C SER A 138 -0.15 0.40 -19.52
N ALA A 139 -1.35 0.72 -19.01
CA ALA A 139 -1.68 2.09 -18.64
C ALA A 139 -0.71 2.63 -17.57
N PHE A 140 -0.37 1.81 -16.57
CA PHE A 140 0.63 2.19 -15.57
C PHE A 140 2.03 2.30 -16.18
N ALA A 141 2.42 1.36 -17.03
CA ALA A 141 3.73 1.37 -17.68
C ALA A 141 3.93 2.57 -18.63
N TRP A 142 2.86 3.05 -19.28
CA TRP A 142 2.95 4.13 -20.29
C TRP A 142 2.77 5.52 -19.73
N GLY A 143 1.92 5.69 -18.73
CA GLY A 143 1.60 7.02 -18.17
C GLY A 143 1.57 7.07 -16.65
N GLY A 144 2.10 6.03 -15.98
CA GLY A 144 2.16 5.98 -14.52
C GLY A 144 0.79 5.98 -13.85
N ALA A 145 0.77 6.43 -12.61
CA ALA A 145 -0.44 6.51 -11.80
C ALA A 145 -1.54 7.38 -12.44
N PRO A 146 -1.27 8.54 -13.03
CA PRO A 146 -2.33 9.36 -13.65
C PRO A 146 -3.09 8.62 -14.75
N LEU A 147 -2.39 7.98 -15.70
CA LEU A 147 -3.04 7.27 -16.80
C LEU A 147 -3.78 6.02 -16.32
N LEU A 148 -3.23 5.30 -15.33
CA LEU A 148 -3.92 4.17 -14.70
C LEU A 148 -5.22 4.62 -14.04
N ILE A 149 -5.19 5.70 -13.26
CA ILE A 149 -6.37 6.26 -12.60
C ILE A 149 -7.42 6.65 -13.63
N GLN A 150 -7.04 7.41 -14.67
CA GLN A 150 -7.94 7.82 -15.74
C GLN A 150 -8.59 6.62 -16.44
N THR A 151 -7.80 5.59 -16.74
CA THR A 151 -8.27 4.34 -17.36
C THR A 151 -9.31 3.63 -16.47
N LEU A 152 -9.04 3.53 -15.18
CA LEU A 152 -9.93 2.87 -14.22
C LEU A 152 -11.21 3.67 -13.98
N GLU A 153 -11.08 4.99 -13.78
CA GLU A 153 -12.24 5.88 -13.60
C GLU A 153 -13.17 5.84 -14.82
N ALA A 154 -12.62 5.87 -16.03
CA ALA A 154 -13.40 5.75 -17.27
C ALA A 154 -14.07 4.38 -17.39
N LYS A 155 -13.38 3.28 -17.05
CA LYS A 155 -13.90 1.91 -17.16
C LYS A 155 -14.99 1.61 -16.14
N MET A 156 -14.84 2.10 -14.91
CA MET A 156 -15.73 1.74 -13.78
C MET A 156 -16.78 2.81 -13.47
N ASN A 157 -16.67 3.99 -14.08
CA ASN A 157 -17.45 5.18 -13.72
C ASN A 157 -17.41 5.44 -12.19
N LEU A 158 -16.26 5.28 -11.60
CA LEU A 158 -16.03 5.38 -10.16
C LEU A 158 -14.86 6.32 -9.89
N ARG A 159 -15.08 7.33 -9.05
CA ARG A 159 -14.00 8.25 -8.64
C ARG A 159 -13.02 7.60 -7.68
N ILE A 160 -11.74 7.70 -7.99
CA ILE A 160 -10.64 7.30 -7.11
C ILE A 160 -10.23 8.52 -6.28
N ASP A 161 -10.38 8.43 -4.96
CA ASP A 161 -10.10 9.55 -4.05
C ASP A 161 -8.63 9.63 -3.64
N HIS A 162 -8.00 8.46 -3.47
CA HIS A 162 -6.61 8.35 -3.01
C HIS A 162 -5.85 7.32 -3.82
N TYR A 163 -4.56 7.58 -3.98
CA TYR A 163 -3.60 6.68 -4.61
C TYR A 163 -2.52 6.31 -3.60
N VAL A 164 -2.19 5.04 -3.52
CA VAL A 164 -1.13 4.50 -2.66
C VAL A 164 -0.26 3.59 -3.50
N GLU A 165 1.01 3.92 -3.63
CA GLU A 165 2.00 3.05 -4.27
C GLU A 165 2.92 2.45 -3.21
N VAL A 166 3.12 1.14 -3.28
CA VAL A 166 3.97 0.39 -2.35
C VAL A 166 5.00 -0.39 -3.16
N ASN A 167 6.26 -0.06 -3.00
CA ASN A 167 7.37 -0.82 -3.54
C ASN A 167 7.80 -1.95 -2.59
N PHE A 168 8.76 -2.78 -3.01
CA PHE A 168 9.22 -3.91 -2.20
C PHE A 168 9.80 -3.49 -0.86
N ALA A 169 10.58 -2.41 -0.81
CA ALA A 169 11.17 -1.91 0.43
C ALA A 169 10.08 -1.39 1.39
N GLY A 170 9.16 -0.57 0.90
CA GLY A 170 8.02 -0.06 1.68
C GLY A 170 7.15 -1.19 2.23
N PHE A 171 6.81 -2.18 1.39
CA PHE A 171 6.04 -3.35 1.83
C PHE A 171 6.77 -4.10 2.97
N LYS A 172 8.05 -4.43 2.77
CA LYS A 172 8.88 -5.10 3.78
C LYS A 172 8.90 -4.30 5.09
N ASN A 173 9.17 -3.01 5.00
CA ASN A 173 9.29 -2.15 6.18
C ASN A 173 7.98 -2.05 6.96
N VAL A 174 6.83 -1.94 6.27
CA VAL A 174 5.50 -1.94 6.91
C VAL A 174 5.25 -3.24 7.67
N VAL A 175 5.56 -4.39 7.05
CA VAL A 175 5.39 -5.70 7.70
C VAL A 175 6.29 -5.83 8.92
N ASP A 176 7.56 -5.43 8.81
CA ASP A 176 8.53 -5.49 9.91
C ASP A 176 8.13 -4.54 11.05
N ALA A 177 7.67 -3.33 10.74
CA ALA A 177 7.17 -2.37 11.73
C ALA A 177 5.95 -2.89 12.52
N LEU A 178 5.12 -3.71 11.87
CA LEU A 178 4.00 -4.40 12.52
C LEU A 178 4.44 -5.63 13.34
N GLY A 179 5.70 -6.02 13.27
CA GLY A 179 6.24 -7.23 13.91
C GLY A 179 5.78 -8.52 13.22
N GLY A 180 5.81 -8.50 11.87
CA GLY A 180 5.39 -9.60 11.01
C GLY A 180 3.87 -9.71 10.83
N ILE A 181 3.43 -10.51 9.88
CA ILE A 181 2.00 -10.76 9.59
C ILE A 181 1.71 -12.25 9.72
N GLN A 182 0.64 -12.57 10.45
CA GLN A 182 0.19 -13.95 10.60
C GLN A 182 -0.63 -14.38 9.38
N VAL A 183 -0.23 -15.49 8.79
CA VAL A 183 -0.93 -16.16 7.70
C VAL A 183 -1.24 -17.61 8.09
N CYS A 184 -2.29 -18.18 7.50
CA CYS A 184 -2.64 -19.59 7.64
C CYS A 184 -2.61 -20.24 6.25
N THR A 185 -1.76 -21.25 6.07
CA THR A 185 -1.65 -22.02 4.83
C THR A 185 -2.34 -23.37 5.01
N LYS A 186 -3.22 -23.72 4.06
CA LYS A 186 -3.94 -25.01 4.10
C LYS A 186 -3.09 -26.17 3.60
N LYS A 187 -2.03 -25.89 2.85
CA LYS A 187 -1.12 -26.86 2.23
C LYS A 187 0.30 -26.36 2.35
N ASP A 188 1.25 -27.26 2.24
CA ASP A 188 2.65 -26.91 2.11
C ASP A 188 2.88 -26.04 0.87
N ILE A 189 3.68 -25.00 1.02
CA ILE A 189 4.14 -24.14 -0.06
C ILE A 189 5.58 -24.53 -0.36
N ASN A 190 5.84 -24.91 -1.60
CA ASN A 190 7.18 -25.03 -2.14
C ASN A 190 7.17 -24.44 -3.55
N ASP A 191 7.39 -23.13 -3.62
CA ASP A 191 7.32 -22.38 -4.87
C ASP A 191 8.74 -22.00 -5.35
N PRO A 192 9.22 -22.63 -6.45
CA PRO A 192 10.55 -22.36 -6.97
C PRO A 192 10.73 -20.94 -7.51
N LYS A 193 9.64 -20.23 -7.86
CA LYS A 193 9.71 -18.86 -8.40
C LYS A 193 9.84 -17.82 -7.30
N SER A 194 9.09 -17.95 -6.22
CA SER A 194 9.21 -17.05 -5.06
C SER A 194 10.28 -17.50 -4.06
N HIS A 195 10.76 -18.74 -4.19
CA HIS A 195 11.67 -19.38 -3.24
C HIS A 195 11.15 -19.39 -1.80
N LEU A 196 9.83 -19.58 -1.66
CA LEU A 196 9.20 -19.77 -0.38
C LEU A 196 8.99 -21.26 -0.14
N VAL A 197 9.48 -21.74 1.01
CA VAL A 197 9.18 -23.06 1.54
C VAL A 197 8.49 -22.84 2.89
N LEU A 198 7.28 -23.32 3.03
CA LEU A 198 6.48 -23.14 4.23
C LEU A 198 5.55 -24.35 4.41
N SER A 199 5.53 -24.96 5.57
CA SER A 199 4.59 -26.06 5.87
C SER A 199 3.15 -25.56 5.98
N ALA A 200 2.18 -26.46 5.88
CA ALA A 200 0.79 -26.14 6.23
C ALA A 200 0.69 -25.72 7.70
N GLY A 201 -0.16 -24.75 8.00
CA GLY A 201 -0.34 -24.23 9.35
C GLY A 201 -0.34 -22.72 9.46
N ILE A 202 -0.19 -22.25 10.71
CA ILE A 202 -0.17 -20.83 11.04
C ILE A 202 1.30 -20.38 11.18
N HIS A 203 1.66 -19.31 10.44
CA HIS A 203 3.00 -18.75 10.45
C HIS A 203 2.95 -17.24 10.63
N THR A 204 3.94 -16.67 11.32
CA THR A 204 4.15 -15.23 11.36
C THR A 204 5.33 -14.92 10.46
N LEU A 205 5.04 -14.26 9.34
CA LEU A 205 6.02 -13.96 8.30
C LEU A 205 6.61 -12.56 8.53
N ASP A 206 7.92 -12.43 8.44
CA ASP A 206 8.62 -11.14 8.38
C ASP A 206 8.42 -10.46 7.01
N GLY A 207 9.05 -9.31 6.78
CA GLY A 207 8.90 -8.57 5.53
C GLY A 207 9.42 -9.32 4.31
N ILE A 208 10.54 -10.05 4.43
CA ILE A 208 11.13 -10.82 3.33
C ILE A 208 10.28 -12.04 3.00
N GLU A 209 9.89 -12.81 4.02
CA GLU A 209 9.03 -13.97 3.85
C GLU A 209 7.66 -13.58 3.29
N SER A 210 7.12 -12.45 3.76
CA SER A 210 5.87 -11.89 3.26
C SER A 210 5.93 -11.51 1.80
N LEU A 211 7.03 -10.89 1.33
CA LEU A 211 7.25 -10.60 -0.08
C LEU A 211 7.31 -11.88 -0.93
N LYS A 212 7.96 -12.93 -0.42
CA LYS A 212 7.96 -14.24 -1.09
C LYS A 212 6.54 -14.81 -1.14
N TYR A 213 5.80 -14.77 -0.02
CA TYR A 213 4.45 -15.31 0.10
C TYR A 213 3.46 -14.66 -0.88
N VAL A 214 3.42 -13.33 -0.96
CA VAL A 214 2.49 -12.63 -1.88
C VAL A 214 2.87 -12.77 -3.36
N ARG A 215 4.07 -13.30 -3.66
CA ARG A 215 4.57 -13.57 -5.01
C ARG A 215 4.44 -15.03 -5.44
N THR A 216 4.06 -15.95 -4.54
CA THR A 216 3.89 -17.38 -4.88
C THR A 216 2.82 -17.56 -5.97
N ARG A 217 3.05 -18.50 -6.89
CA ARG A 217 2.13 -18.80 -8.00
C ARG A 217 1.91 -20.29 -8.23
N ASP A 218 2.92 -21.10 -8.04
CA ASP A 218 3.04 -22.42 -8.65
C ASP A 218 2.86 -23.58 -7.66
N PHE A 219 2.12 -23.40 -6.56
CA PHE A 219 1.93 -24.47 -5.59
C PHE A 219 0.48 -24.99 -5.42
N ASP A 220 -0.53 -24.21 -5.83
CA ASP A 220 -1.94 -24.53 -5.62
C ASP A 220 -2.72 -24.82 -6.92
N GLY A 221 -2.09 -24.76 -8.07
CA GLY A 221 -2.72 -24.94 -9.38
C GLY A 221 -3.62 -23.79 -9.82
N MET A 222 -3.81 -22.75 -9.00
CA MET A 222 -4.67 -21.60 -9.31
C MET A 222 -3.91 -20.47 -10.02
N GLY A 223 -2.59 -20.55 -10.11
CA GLY A 223 -1.74 -19.57 -10.79
C GLY A 223 -1.96 -18.14 -10.30
N ASP A 224 -2.31 -17.24 -11.23
CA ASP A 224 -2.50 -15.81 -10.94
C ASP A 224 -3.71 -15.52 -10.04
N LEU A 225 -4.79 -16.29 -10.17
CA LEU A 225 -5.96 -16.14 -9.30
C LEU A 225 -5.64 -16.48 -7.85
N GLY A 226 -4.90 -17.56 -7.61
CA GLY A 226 -4.44 -17.93 -6.28
C GLY A 226 -3.54 -16.84 -5.68
N ARG A 227 -2.65 -16.25 -6.50
CA ARG A 227 -1.82 -15.12 -6.08
C ARG A 227 -2.68 -13.91 -5.66
N MET A 228 -3.67 -13.53 -6.46
CA MET A 228 -4.56 -12.40 -6.15
C MET A 228 -5.32 -12.64 -4.84
N GLN A 229 -5.83 -13.84 -4.58
CA GLN A 229 -6.50 -14.19 -3.34
C GLN A 229 -5.56 -14.07 -2.13
N ARG A 230 -4.32 -14.57 -2.24
CA ARG A 230 -3.32 -14.45 -1.18
C ARG A 230 -2.98 -13.00 -0.90
N GLN A 231 -2.81 -12.18 -1.94
CA GLN A 231 -2.56 -10.74 -1.79
C GLN A 231 -3.71 -10.03 -1.08
N GLN A 232 -4.98 -10.32 -1.43
CA GLN A 232 -6.14 -9.75 -0.74
C GLN A 232 -6.18 -10.15 0.75
N GLN A 233 -5.97 -11.44 1.04
CA GLN A 233 -5.95 -11.94 2.41
C GLN A 233 -4.81 -11.31 3.21
N PHE A 234 -3.64 -11.15 2.59
CA PHE A 234 -2.48 -10.55 3.23
C PHE A 234 -2.70 -9.06 3.52
N VAL A 235 -3.21 -8.29 2.56
CA VAL A 235 -3.58 -6.88 2.74
C VAL A 235 -4.63 -6.73 3.85
N SER A 236 -5.66 -7.59 3.85
CA SER A 236 -6.66 -7.61 4.94
C SER A 236 -6.03 -7.90 6.31
N ALA A 237 -5.03 -8.78 6.38
CA ALA A 237 -4.31 -9.08 7.61
C ALA A 237 -3.44 -7.90 8.08
N ILE A 238 -2.79 -7.18 7.15
CA ILE A 238 -2.08 -5.92 7.45
C ILE A 238 -3.05 -4.91 8.06
N PHE A 239 -4.20 -4.66 7.43
CA PHE A 239 -5.19 -3.71 7.93
C PHE A 239 -5.68 -4.08 9.34
N ARG A 240 -6.06 -5.34 9.55
CA ARG A 240 -6.48 -5.81 10.89
C ARG A 240 -5.40 -5.60 11.93
N LYS A 241 -4.14 -5.90 11.60
CA LYS A 241 -3.03 -5.76 12.55
C LYS A 241 -2.70 -4.30 12.81
N ALA A 242 -2.69 -3.46 11.77
CA ALA A 242 -2.42 -2.02 11.89
C ALA A 242 -3.48 -1.31 12.72
N THR A 243 -4.76 -1.68 12.59
CA THR A 243 -5.88 -1.09 13.32
C THR A 243 -6.16 -1.75 14.67
N SER A 244 -5.42 -2.80 15.03
CA SER A 244 -5.58 -3.47 16.33
C SER A 244 -5.17 -2.55 17.50
N SER A 245 -5.83 -2.71 18.64
CA SER A 245 -5.49 -1.97 19.87
C SER A 245 -4.02 -2.15 20.27
N GLY A 246 -3.46 -3.34 20.07
CA GLY A 246 -2.05 -3.63 20.35
C GLY A 246 -1.05 -2.87 19.48
N THR A 247 -1.48 -2.34 18.32
CA THR A 247 -0.67 -1.46 17.47
C THR A 247 -0.96 0.01 17.80
N LEU A 248 -2.23 0.41 17.81
CA LEU A 248 -2.64 1.82 17.98
C LEU A 248 -2.29 2.39 19.36
N LEU A 249 -2.33 1.57 20.42
CA LEU A 249 -1.99 1.98 21.77
C LEU A 249 -0.48 1.97 22.05
N ASN A 250 0.35 1.47 21.11
CA ASN A 250 1.79 1.45 21.26
C ASN A 250 2.44 2.55 20.40
N PRO A 251 2.90 3.67 21.01
CA PRO A 251 3.45 4.81 20.27
C PRO A 251 4.71 4.46 19.46
N PHE A 252 5.52 3.50 19.91
CA PHE A 252 6.70 3.05 19.18
C PHE A 252 6.30 2.29 17.90
N LYS A 253 5.28 1.43 17.95
CA LYS A 253 4.78 0.72 16.76
C LYS A 253 4.14 1.69 15.76
N VAL A 254 3.36 2.65 16.23
CA VAL A 254 2.77 3.69 15.38
C VAL A 254 3.86 4.52 14.71
N LYS A 255 4.89 4.96 15.47
CA LYS A 255 6.03 5.68 14.91
C LYS A 255 6.76 4.85 13.85
N ASN A 256 7.07 3.59 14.14
CA ASN A 256 7.78 2.71 13.20
C ASN A 256 6.95 2.46 11.93
N LEU A 257 5.63 2.26 12.07
CA LEU A 257 4.72 2.08 10.93
C LEU A 257 4.74 3.29 10.00
N ILE A 258 4.69 4.50 10.58
CA ILE A 258 4.72 5.76 9.81
C ILE A 258 6.09 5.99 9.16
N SER A 259 7.18 5.61 9.82
CA SER A 259 8.53 5.74 9.24
C SER A 259 8.82 4.69 8.16
N ALA A 260 7.99 3.66 8.04
CA ALA A 260 8.13 2.56 7.07
C ALA A 260 7.40 2.85 5.74
N THR A 261 6.54 3.87 5.73
CA THR A 261 5.82 4.36 4.56
C THR A 261 6.52 5.55 3.91
#